data_0d792d12b128bac30ebe573212ef594d
#
_entry.id   0d792d12b128bac30ebe573212ef594d
#
_cell.length_a   1.000
_cell.length_b   1.000
_cell.length_c   1.000
_cell.angle_alpha   90.00
_cell.angle_beta   90.00
_cell.angle_gamma   90.00
#
_symmetry.space_group_name_H-M   'P 1'
#
loop_
_entity.id
_entity.type
_entity.pdbx_description
1 polymer ?
#
loop_
_entity_poly.entity_id
_entity_poly.type
_entity_poly.pdbx_seq_one_letter_code
_entity_poly.pdbx_strand_id
1 'polypeptide(L)'
;MADERTVHSLRGKTIAITEARRAAELASLVTKLGGAPYSAPAVREVPRRDQRPALDVLDRICRREVSGIIFLTGVGTRAFLGLAGEAGRREALLLALEGMFVAARGPKPVAVLREAGVRIDLVPAEPTSEGLLKALPDHQLRGRVVAVQLYGEENPFLVEGLRARGATVLEIPLYEWALPEDQEPLVRLVHDLIAGRIDVVAFTSSPQIKHLFAVAERLGLHEPLVVALRDRVTVAVIGPVARAALAEHGIVPRIEPGKGTMGALVHAIADDLVGAS
;
A
#
# COMPACT_ATOMS: atom_id res chain seq x y z
N MET A 1 6.37 36.26 -26.40
CA MET A 1 7.21 35.41 -25.50
C MET A 1 6.52 34.09 -25.38
N ALA A 2 7.04 33.06 -26.03
CA ALA A 2 6.46 31.73 -26.03
C ALA A 2 6.64 31.11 -24.63
N ASP A 3 5.56 30.61 -24.09
CA ASP A 3 5.48 29.78 -22.87
C ASP A 3 6.30 28.50 -23.11
N GLU A 4 7.54 28.47 -22.64
CA GLU A 4 8.36 27.28 -22.57
C GLU A 4 7.73 26.37 -21.52
N ARG A 5 6.69 25.61 -21.93
CA ARG A 5 6.26 24.45 -21.17
C ARG A 5 7.45 23.51 -21.10
N THR A 6 8.08 23.44 -19.94
CA THR A 6 9.10 22.44 -19.62
C THR A 6 8.53 21.09 -19.99
N VAL A 7 8.99 20.53 -21.11
CA VAL A 7 8.51 19.22 -21.57
C VAL A 7 9.13 18.19 -20.63
N HIS A 8 8.36 17.76 -19.64
CA HIS A 8 8.73 16.63 -18.78
C HIS A 8 8.98 15.41 -19.67
N SER A 9 10.20 14.92 -19.73
CA SER A 9 10.57 13.80 -20.59
C SER A 9 11.49 12.83 -19.88
N LEU A 10 11.19 11.57 -20.02
CA LEU A 10 12.02 10.47 -19.51
C LEU A 10 13.18 10.10 -20.45
N ARG A 11 13.29 10.78 -21.60
CA ARG A 11 14.45 10.71 -22.53
C ARG A 11 14.88 9.30 -22.92
N GLY A 12 13.95 8.38 -23.10
CA GLY A 12 14.22 6.99 -23.46
C GLY A 12 14.76 6.13 -22.31
N LYS A 13 14.82 6.66 -21.08
CA LYS A 13 15.29 5.92 -19.92
C LYS A 13 14.42 4.71 -19.58
N THR A 14 15.06 3.62 -19.15
CA THR A 14 14.40 2.39 -18.73
C THR A 14 13.93 2.50 -17.29
N ILE A 15 12.61 2.48 -17.10
CA ILE A 15 11.97 2.61 -15.80
C ILE A 15 11.40 1.28 -15.36
N ALA A 16 12.00 0.65 -14.36
CA ALA A 16 11.46 -0.57 -13.77
C ALA A 16 10.22 -0.29 -12.92
N ILE A 17 9.16 -1.03 -13.21
CA ILE A 17 7.85 -0.93 -12.59
C ILE A 17 7.60 -2.20 -11.78
N THR A 18 7.60 -2.08 -10.46
CA THR A 18 7.35 -3.18 -9.53
C THR A 18 5.87 -3.30 -9.11
N GLU A 19 5.04 -2.36 -9.57
CA GLU A 19 3.58 -2.35 -9.37
C GLU A 19 2.93 -3.52 -10.10
N ALA A 20 1.91 -4.14 -9.47
CA ALA A 20 1.17 -5.26 -10.04
C ALA A 20 -0.20 -4.85 -10.57
N ARG A 21 -1.08 -4.33 -9.69
CA ARG A 21 -2.49 -4.05 -10.02
C ARG A 21 -2.67 -2.94 -11.06
N ARG A 22 -1.81 -1.94 -11.02
CA ARG A 22 -1.86 -0.77 -11.90
C ARG A 22 -0.61 -0.66 -12.77
N ALA A 23 0.05 -1.79 -13.02
CA ALA A 23 1.28 -1.85 -13.83
C ALA A 23 1.07 -1.26 -15.23
N ALA A 24 -0.04 -1.61 -15.90
CA ALA A 24 -0.35 -1.11 -17.24
C ALA A 24 -0.57 0.42 -17.26
N GLU A 25 -1.22 0.98 -16.22
CA GLU A 25 -1.41 2.43 -16.10
C GLU A 25 -0.08 3.15 -15.91
N LEU A 26 0.77 2.63 -15.02
CA LEU A 26 2.09 3.19 -14.77
C LEU A 26 2.98 3.08 -16.01
N ALA A 27 2.97 1.95 -16.71
CA ALA A 27 3.69 1.77 -17.97
C ALA A 27 3.21 2.76 -19.05
N SER A 28 1.90 2.98 -19.17
CA SER A 28 1.34 3.98 -20.08
C SER A 28 1.82 5.40 -19.77
N LEU A 29 1.90 5.77 -18.49
CA LEU A 29 2.43 7.07 -18.06
C LEU A 29 3.91 7.22 -18.43
N VAL A 30 4.72 6.20 -18.17
CA VAL A 30 6.15 6.17 -18.55
C VAL A 30 6.31 6.34 -20.06
N THR A 31 5.57 5.58 -20.86
CA THR A 31 5.62 5.66 -22.32
C THR A 31 5.19 7.03 -22.83
N LYS A 32 4.12 7.63 -22.28
CA LYS A 32 3.64 8.96 -22.67
C LYS A 32 4.67 10.06 -22.42
N LEU A 33 5.54 9.89 -21.43
CA LEU A 33 6.64 10.80 -21.14
C LEU A 33 7.96 10.41 -21.84
N GLY A 34 7.89 9.48 -22.82
CA GLY A 34 9.06 9.09 -23.63
C GLY A 34 10.06 8.19 -22.94
N GLY A 35 9.67 7.46 -21.90
CA GLY A 35 10.48 6.43 -21.25
C GLY A 35 10.18 5.01 -21.78
N ALA A 36 11.05 4.07 -21.46
CA ALA A 36 10.87 2.64 -21.72
C ALA A 36 10.42 1.92 -20.44
N PRO A 37 9.16 1.48 -20.35
CA PRO A 37 8.68 0.77 -19.16
C PRO A 37 9.24 -0.67 -19.14
N TYR A 38 9.81 -1.07 -18.00
CA TYR A 38 10.26 -2.42 -17.72
C TYR A 38 9.36 -3.01 -16.62
N SER A 39 8.45 -3.91 -16.97
CA SER A 39 7.47 -4.46 -16.02
C SER A 39 8.06 -5.68 -15.30
N ALA A 40 8.15 -5.58 -13.98
CA ALA A 40 8.55 -6.67 -13.09
C ALA A 40 7.71 -6.62 -11.79
N PRO A 41 6.44 -7.05 -11.83
CA PRO A 41 5.59 -7.06 -10.65
C PRO A 41 6.26 -7.78 -9.49
N ALA A 42 6.27 -7.15 -8.32
CA ALA A 42 6.95 -7.69 -7.14
C ALA A 42 5.99 -8.22 -6.06
N VAL A 43 4.69 -7.99 -6.23
CA VAL A 43 3.68 -8.35 -5.22
C VAL A 43 2.41 -8.89 -5.85
N ARG A 44 1.75 -9.80 -5.15
CA ARG A 44 0.34 -10.11 -5.39
C ARG A 44 -0.42 -10.16 -4.06
N GLU A 45 -1.69 -9.83 -4.09
CA GLU A 45 -2.58 -10.03 -2.97
C GLU A 45 -3.06 -11.47 -2.92
N VAL A 46 -2.94 -12.09 -1.77
CA VAL A 46 -3.51 -13.42 -1.53
C VAL A 46 -4.37 -13.40 -0.28
N PRO A 47 -5.48 -14.14 -0.25
CA PRO A 47 -6.22 -14.37 0.98
C PRO A 47 -5.28 -14.99 2.03
N ARG A 48 -5.39 -14.53 3.27
CA ARG A 48 -4.61 -15.12 4.34
C ARG A 48 -5.03 -16.57 4.55
N ARG A 49 -4.05 -17.48 4.65
CA ARG A 49 -4.34 -18.93 4.85
C ARG A 49 -5.06 -19.20 6.16
N ASP A 50 -4.62 -18.51 7.22
CA ASP A 50 -5.27 -18.58 8.52
C ASP A 50 -6.25 -17.43 8.69
N GLN A 51 -7.53 -17.72 8.51
CA GLN A 51 -8.62 -16.75 8.67
C GLN A 51 -9.19 -16.72 10.09
N ARG A 52 -8.74 -17.60 11.00
CA ARG A 52 -9.24 -17.68 12.38
C ARG A 52 -9.20 -16.33 13.10
N PRO A 53 -8.12 -15.54 13.06
CA PRO A 53 -8.11 -14.24 13.72
C PRO A 53 -9.20 -13.28 13.22
N ALA A 54 -9.47 -13.28 11.91
CA ALA A 54 -10.53 -12.46 11.34
C ALA A 54 -11.93 -12.97 11.69
N LEU A 55 -12.12 -14.30 11.73
CA LEU A 55 -13.37 -14.95 12.16
C LEU A 55 -13.66 -14.70 13.64
N ASP A 56 -12.65 -14.75 14.52
CA ASP A 56 -12.80 -14.46 15.94
C ASP A 56 -13.27 -13.01 16.17
N VAL A 57 -12.71 -12.06 15.42
CA VAL A 57 -13.19 -10.65 15.49
C VAL A 57 -14.59 -10.51 14.92
N LEU A 58 -14.91 -11.19 13.81
CA LEU A 58 -16.25 -11.22 13.25
C LEU A 58 -17.29 -11.73 14.27
N ASP A 59 -16.97 -12.82 14.98
CA ASP A 59 -17.83 -13.39 16.02
C ASP A 59 -18.05 -12.41 17.18
N ARG A 60 -17.00 -11.71 17.61
CA ARG A 60 -17.09 -10.67 18.64
C ARG A 60 -17.95 -9.48 18.19
N ILE A 61 -17.84 -9.08 16.91
CA ILE A 61 -18.70 -8.03 16.34
C ILE A 61 -20.18 -8.49 16.36
N CYS A 62 -20.46 -9.72 15.90
CA CYS A 62 -21.82 -10.25 15.89
C CYS A 62 -22.42 -10.38 17.31
N ARG A 63 -21.59 -10.64 18.33
CA ARG A 63 -22.01 -10.62 19.75
C ARG A 63 -22.09 -9.25 20.38
N ARG A 64 -21.86 -8.16 19.60
CA ARG A 64 -21.86 -6.76 20.05
C ARG A 64 -20.82 -6.43 21.13
N GLU A 65 -19.70 -7.16 21.13
CA GLU A 65 -18.55 -6.92 22.02
C GLU A 65 -17.61 -5.83 21.50
N VAL A 66 -17.84 -5.31 20.29
CA VAL A 66 -17.03 -4.31 19.61
C VAL A 66 -17.82 -3.03 19.44
N SER A 67 -17.25 -1.91 19.86
CA SER A 67 -17.92 -0.60 19.85
C SER A 67 -17.75 0.17 18.54
N GLY A 68 -16.67 -0.11 17.81
CA GLY A 68 -16.39 0.59 16.55
C GLY A 68 -15.50 -0.24 15.62
N ILE A 69 -15.55 0.10 14.33
CA ILE A 69 -14.72 -0.54 13.31
C ILE A 69 -14.14 0.51 12.35
N ILE A 70 -12.88 0.30 11.97
CA ILE A 70 -12.16 1.14 11.02
C ILE A 70 -11.80 0.31 9.78
N PHE A 71 -12.30 0.73 8.62
CA PHE A 71 -12.00 0.13 7.33
C PHE A 71 -10.91 0.91 6.61
N LEU A 72 -9.79 0.26 6.29
CA LEU A 72 -8.64 0.92 5.66
C LEU A 72 -8.63 0.84 4.13
N THR A 73 -9.13 -0.26 3.55
CA THR A 73 -9.09 -0.46 2.10
C THR A 73 -10.38 -1.05 1.54
N GLY A 74 -10.72 -0.70 0.31
CA GLY A 74 -11.89 -1.29 -0.36
C GLY A 74 -11.74 -2.81 -0.59
N VAL A 75 -10.53 -3.30 -0.84
CA VAL A 75 -10.26 -4.74 -0.99
C VAL A 75 -10.50 -5.48 0.33
N GLY A 76 -9.91 -4.99 1.42
CA GLY A 76 -10.12 -5.59 2.73
C GLY A 76 -11.56 -5.48 3.21
N THR A 77 -12.27 -4.39 2.89
CA THR A 77 -13.71 -4.27 3.19
C THR A 77 -14.51 -5.34 2.47
N ARG A 78 -14.28 -5.55 1.15
CA ARG A 78 -14.92 -6.65 0.41
C ARG A 78 -14.57 -8.01 0.96
N ALA A 79 -13.29 -8.24 1.28
CA ALA A 79 -12.83 -9.51 1.83
C ALA A 79 -13.51 -9.82 3.17
N PHE A 80 -13.68 -8.81 4.05
CA PHE A 80 -14.36 -9.00 5.33
C PHE A 80 -15.85 -9.30 5.17
N LEU A 81 -16.54 -8.57 4.28
CA LEU A 81 -17.95 -8.85 3.95
C LEU A 81 -18.12 -10.21 3.26
N GLY A 82 -17.16 -10.63 2.45
CA GLY A 82 -17.11 -11.95 1.83
C GLY A 82 -16.93 -13.06 2.86
N LEU A 83 -15.95 -12.91 3.76
CA LEU A 83 -15.71 -13.84 4.87
C LEU A 83 -16.96 -14.02 5.75
N ALA A 84 -17.65 -12.92 6.05
CA ALA A 84 -18.91 -12.98 6.79
C ALA A 84 -20.00 -13.74 6.03
N GLY A 85 -20.04 -13.62 4.70
CA GLY A 85 -20.93 -14.39 3.83
C GLY A 85 -20.63 -15.88 3.83
N GLU A 86 -19.37 -16.24 3.64
CA GLU A 86 -18.88 -17.63 3.66
C GLU A 86 -19.12 -18.31 5.02
N ALA A 87 -18.99 -17.54 6.11
CA ALA A 87 -19.28 -18.01 7.45
C ALA A 87 -20.78 -18.02 7.81
N GLY A 88 -21.68 -17.61 6.91
CA GLY A 88 -23.13 -17.51 7.16
C GLY A 88 -23.51 -16.43 8.18
N ARG A 89 -22.67 -15.40 8.33
CA ARG A 89 -22.82 -14.32 9.34
C ARG A 89 -23.04 -12.92 8.75
N ARG A 90 -23.26 -12.83 7.44
CA ARG A 90 -23.38 -11.53 6.75
C ARG A 90 -24.49 -10.65 7.33
N GLU A 91 -25.67 -11.20 7.53
CA GLU A 91 -26.81 -10.44 8.09
C GLU A 91 -26.53 -9.99 9.53
N ALA A 92 -25.98 -10.87 10.36
CA ALA A 92 -25.61 -10.55 11.74
C ALA A 92 -24.53 -9.46 11.80
N LEU A 93 -23.55 -9.48 10.90
CA LEU A 93 -22.55 -8.43 10.78
C LEU A 93 -23.20 -7.09 10.40
N LEU A 94 -24.03 -7.07 9.35
CA LEU A 94 -24.69 -5.83 8.91
C LEU A 94 -25.55 -5.24 10.01
N LEU A 95 -26.34 -6.05 10.72
CA LEU A 95 -27.13 -5.63 11.86
C LEU A 95 -26.27 -5.10 13.04
N ALA A 96 -25.10 -5.70 13.27
CA ALA A 96 -24.16 -5.22 14.28
C ALA A 96 -23.58 -3.85 13.91
N LEU A 97 -23.23 -3.65 12.62
CA LEU A 97 -22.68 -2.40 12.11
C LEU A 97 -23.66 -1.21 12.23
N GLU A 98 -24.98 -1.44 12.22
CA GLU A 98 -25.98 -0.38 12.44
C GLU A 98 -25.82 0.32 13.82
N GLY A 99 -25.43 -0.45 14.84
CA GLY A 99 -25.23 0.03 16.21
C GLY A 99 -23.80 0.42 16.56
N MET A 100 -22.87 0.23 15.63
CA MET A 100 -21.44 0.52 15.85
C MET A 100 -21.01 1.85 15.26
N PHE A 101 -19.92 2.39 15.78
CA PHE A 101 -19.22 3.50 15.12
C PHE A 101 -18.40 2.95 13.95
N VAL A 102 -18.68 3.41 12.73
CA VAL A 102 -18.03 2.97 11.51
C VAL A 102 -17.19 4.09 10.91
N ALA A 103 -15.88 3.89 10.84
CA ALA A 103 -14.95 4.78 10.18
C ALA A 103 -14.37 4.14 8.90
N ALA A 104 -14.16 4.95 7.87
CA ALA A 104 -13.52 4.53 6.63
C ALA A 104 -12.39 5.49 6.28
N ARG A 105 -11.18 4.97 6.00
CA ARG A 105 -10.00 5.80 5.75
C ARG A 105 -10.14 6.69 4.51
N GLY A 106 -10.89 6.28 3.52
CA GLY A 106 -10.99 7.03 2.28
C GLY A 106 -12.02 6.50 1.28
N PRO A 107 -12.03 6.99 0.05
CA PRO A 107 -13.13 6.76 -0.90
C PRO A 107 -13.33 5.28 -1.29
N LYS A 108 -12.26 4.46 -1.31
CA LYS A 108 -12.35 3.05 -1.72
C LYS A 108 -13.15 2.19 -0.73
N PRO A 109 -12.86 2.17 0.59
CA PRO A 109 -13.72 1.48 1.55
C PRO A 109 -15.12 2.10 1.64
N VAL A 110 -15.26 3.44 1.52
CA VAL A 110 -16.55 4.13 1.50
C VAL A 110 -17.46 3.58 0.40
N ALA A 111 -16.96 3.41 -0.82
CA ALA A 111 -17.75 2.88 -1.94
C ALA A 111 -18.31 1.48 -1.62
N VAL A 112 -17.47 0.58 -1.08
CA VAL A 112 -17.88 -0.79 -0.73
C VAL A 112 -18.89 -0.83 0.40
N LEU A 113 -18.71 0.00 1.43
CA LEU A 113 -19.63 0.08 2.57
C LEU A 113 -20.99 0.62 2.13
N ARG A 114 -21.03 1.64 1.28
CA ARG A 114 -22.28 2.19 0.72
C ARG A 114 -23.03 1.17 -0.14
N GLU A 115 -22.31 0.41 -0.98
CA GLU A 115 -22.88 -0.68 -1.78
C GLU A 115 -23.52 -1.75 -0.87
N ALA A 116 -22.93 -2.00 0.29
CA ALA A 116 -23.45 -2.93 1.30
C ALA A 116 -24.55 -2.33 2.20
N GLY A 117 -24.95 -1.07 2.01
CA GLY A 117 -25.96 -0.39 2.84
C GLY A 117 -25.46 0.01 4.24
N VAL A 118 -24.14 0.03 4.47
CA VAL A 118 -23.56 0.35 5.78
C VAL A 118 -23.44 1.85 5.96
N ARG A 119 -23.94 2.37 7.08
CA ARG A 119 -23.75 3.76 7.51
C ARG A 119 -22.28 4.00 7.86
N ILE A 120 -21.75 5.15 7.49
CA ILE A 120 -20.38 5.57 7.79
C ILE A 120 -20.45 6.85 8.62
N ASP A 121 -19.87 6.81 9.81
CA ASP A 121 -19.90 7.92 10.75
C ASP A 121 -18.71 8.88 10.55
N LEU A 122 -17.56 8.35 10.08
CA LEU A 122 -16.35 9.14 9.89
C LEU A 122 -15.59 8.77 8.63
N VAL A 123 -15.24 9.79 7.85
CA VAL A 123 -14.22 9.72 6.79
C VAL A 123 -13.28 10.91 7.00
N PRO A 124 -11.97 10.71 7.21
CA PRO A 124 -11.04 11.81 7.41
C PRO A 124 -10.87 12.63 6.12
N ALA A 125 -10.54 13.91 6.27
CA ALA A 125 -10.21 14.77 5.13
C ALA A 125 -8.98 14.27 4.36
N GLU A 126 -7.98 13.77 5.10
CA GLU A 126 -6.80 13.11 4.53
C GLU A 126 -6.94 11.59 4.63
N PRO A 127 -6.90 10.83 3.50
CA PRO A 127 -7.12 9.38 3.50
C PRO A 127 -5.87 8.60 3.96
N THR A 128 -5.32 8.96 5.11
CA THR A 128 -4.13 8.37 5.73
C THR A 128 -4.45 7.84 7.13
N SER A 129 -3.56 7.02 7.69
CA SER A 129 -3.66 6.57 9.09
C SER A 129 -3.54 7.75 10.06
N GLU A 130 -2.72 8.74 9.71
CA GLU A 130 -2.57 9.98 10.48
C GLU A 130 -3.86 10.82 10.44
N GLY A 131 -4.46 10.98 9.25
CA GLY A 131 -5.74 11.67 9.09
C GLY A 131 -6.86 11.00 9.90
N LEU A 132 -6.90 9.65 9.93
CA LEU A 132 -7.82 8.91 10.81
C LEU A 132 -7.59 9.23 12.28
N LEU A 133 -6.36 9.14 12.77
CA LEU A 133 -6.04 9.43 14.17
C LEU A 133 -6.42 10.87 14.56
N LYS A 134 -6.19 11.84 13.68
CA LYS A 134 -6.60 13.24 13.92
C LYS A 134 -8.11 13.42 13.95
N ALA A 135 -8.85 12.72 13.11
CA ALA A 135 -10.29 12.88 12.95
C ALA A 135 -11.12 12.09 13.97
N LEU A 136 -10.59 10.97 14.49
CA LEU A 136 -11.31 10.12 15.45
C LEU A 136 -11.52 10.84 16.79
N PRO A 137 -12.75 10.93 17.31
CA PRO A 137 -13.01 11.56 18.61
C PRO A 137 -12.66 10.63 19.78
N ASP A 138 -12.08 11.17 20.85
CA ASP A 138 -11.62 10.40 22.03
C ASP A 138 -12.69 9.57 22.71
N HIS A 139 -13.94 10.06 22.74
CA HIS A 139 -15.06 9.33 23.34
C HIS A 139 -15.43 8.04 22.60
N GLN A 140 -14.98 7.88 21.33
CA GLN A 140 -15.13 6.65 20.57
C GLN A 140 -13.96 5.68 20.79
N LEU A 141 -12.91 6.08 21.50
CA LEU A 141 -11.70 5.30 21.72
C LEU A 141 -11.52 4.89 23.17
N ARG A 142 -11.61 5.82 24.11
CA ARG A 142 -11.30 5.60 25.53
C ARG A 142 -12.21 4.53 26.15
N GLY A 143 -11.60 3.43 26.59
CA GLY A 143 -12.30 2.28 27.17
C GLY A 143 -13.17 1.49 26.18
N ARG A 144 -13.02 1.73 24.88
CA ARG A 144 -13.78 1.07 23.82
C ARG A 144 -12.97 -0.05 23.16
N VAL A 145 -13.67 -1.06 22.67
CA VAL A 145 -13.09 -2.09 21.79
C VAL A 145 -13.33 -1.65 20.35
N VAL A 146 -12.25 -1.48 19.61
CA VAL A 146 -12.26 -1.00 18.22
C VAL A 146 -11.59 -2.04 17.31
N ALA A 147 -12.30 -2.48 16.28
CA ALA A 147 -11.75 -3.36 15.26
C ALA A 147 -11.09 -2.54 14.14
N VAL A 148 -9.96 -3.00 13.61
CA VAL A 148 -9.25 -2.37 12.50
C VAL A 148 -9.03 -3.39 11.38
N GLN A 149 -9.65 -3.15 10.23
CA GLN A 149 -9.41 -3.96 9.04
C GLN A 149 -8.06 -3.57 8.42
N LEU A 150 -7.08 -4.44 8.49
CA LEU A 150 -5.74 -4.22 7.96
C LEU A 150 -5.69 -4.31 6.44
N TYR A 151 -4.62 -3.78 5.83
CA TYR A 151 -4.45 -3.70 4.37
C TYR A 151 -3.29 -4.56 3.83
N GLY A 152 -3.14 -5.76 4.37
CA GLY A 152 -2.12 -6.73 3.93
C GLY A 152 -0.81 -6.68 4.71
N GLU A 153 -0.60 -5.64 5.50
CA GLU A 153 0.51 -5.48 6.45
C GLU A 153 -0.04 -5.02 7.80
N GLU A 154 0.76 -5.22 8.84
CA GLU A 154 0.54 -4.57 10.13
C GLU A 154 0.59 -3.06 9.97
N ASN A 155 -0.16 -2.35 10.81
CA ASN A 155 -0.15 -0.90 10.83
C ASN A 155 0.11 -0.41 12.27
N PRO A 156 1.35 -0.59 12.77
CA PRO A 156 1.68 -0.27 14.16
C PRO A 156 1.40 1.21 14.48
N PHE A 157 1.68 2.12 13.55
CA PHE A 157 1.40 3.54 13.74
C PHE A 157 -0.07 3.81 14.10
N LEU A 158 -1.02 3.22 13.36
CA LEU A 158 -2.44 3.39 13.65
C LEU A 158 -2.84 2.65 14.92
N VAL A 159 -2.43 1.39 15.04
CA VAL A 159 -2.81 0.51 16.16
C VAL A 159 -2.31 1.06 17.49
N GLU A 160 -1.05 1.45 17.56
CA GLU A 160 -0.44 2.07 18.76
C GLU A 160 -1.05 3.43 19.07
N GLY A 161 -1.31 4.25 18.04
CA GLY A 161 -1.99 5.52 18.20
C GLY A 161 -3.41 5.38 18.80
N LEU A 162 -4.16 4.36 18.39
CA LEU A 162 -5.47 4.05 18.97
C LEU A 162 -5.35 3.54 20.42
N ARG A 163 -4.38 2.64 20.68
CA ARG A 163 -4.09 2.10 22.02
C ARG A 163 -3.66 3.22 22.99
N ALA A 164 -2.81 4.12 22.57
CA ALA A 164 -2.36 5.28 23.36
C ALA A 164 -3.52 6.21 23.75
N ARG A 165 -4.61 6.22 22.98
CA ARG A 165 -5.84 6.95 23.27
C ARG A 165 -6.88 6.14 24.05
N GLY A 166 -6.47 4.98 24.58
CA GLY A 166 -7.26 4.14 25.48
C GLY A 166 -8.18 3.13 24.82
N ALA A 167 -8.03 2.84 23.52
CA ALA A 167 -8.79 1.79 22.85
C ALA A 167 -8.16 0.40 23.06
N THR A 168 -9.01 -0.63 23.19
CA THR A 168 -8.59 -2.02 22.96
C THR A 168 -8.74 -2.31 21.49
N VAL A 169 -7.63 -2.57 20.80
CA VAL A 169 -7.64 -2.75 19.34
C VAL A 169 -7.64 -4.22 18.97
N LEU A 170 -8.60 -4.60 18.11
CA LEU A 170 -8.71 -5.91 17.48
C LEU A 170 -8.34 -5.77 15.99
N GLU A 171 -7.33 -6.48 15.56
CA GLU A 171 -6.86 -6.44 14.19
C GLU A 171 -7.54 -7.51 13.35
N ILE A 172 -8.03 -7.13 12.15
CA ILE A 172 -8.68 -8.03 11.18
C ILE A 172 -7.75 -8.23 10.00
N PRO A 173 -6.86 -9.23 10.03
CA PRO A 173 -5.96 -9.54 8.93
C PRO A 173 -6.66 -10.46 7.93
N LEU A 174 -6.96 -9.96 6.71
CA LEU A 174 -7.76 -10.67 5.71
C LEU A 174 -6.96 -11.16 4.51
N TYR A 175 -5.90 -10.45 4.16
CA TYR A 175 -5.03 -10.78 3.04
C TYR A 175 -3.58 -10.44 3.40
N GLU A 176 -2.67 -10.99 2.63
CA GLU A 176 -1.24 -10.73 2.75
C GLU A 176 -0.62 -10.46 1.38
N TRP A 177 0.51 -9.80 1.39
CA TRP A 177 1.31 -9.64 0.20
C TRP A 177 2.19 -10.88 0.02
N ALA A 178 2.10 -11.49 -1.14
CA ALA A 178 2.93 -12.63 -1.53
C ALA A 178 3.76 -12.26 -2.76
N LEU A 179 4.83 -13.02 -2.98
CA LEU A 179 5.56 -12.99 -4.24
C LEU A 179 4.61 -13.39 -5.40
N PRO A 180 4.81 -12.83 -6.60
CA PRO A 180 4.09 -13.28 -7.79
C PRO A 180 4.25 -14.80 -8.01
N GLU A 181 3.29 -15.43 -8.69
CA GLU A 181 3.42 -16.85 -9.09
C GLU A 181 4.56 -17.02 -10.07
N ASP A 182 4.58 -16.19 -11.11
CA ASP A 182 5.74 -16.06 -12.00
C ASP A 182 6.70 -15.03 -11.42
N GLN A 183 7.82 -15.51 -10.88
CA GLN A 183 8.88 -14.68 -10.30
C GLN A 183 9.98 -14.35 -11.29
N GLU A 184 9.95 -14.94 -12.49
CA GLU A 184 11.01 -14.75 -13.49
C GLU A 184 11.24 -13.27 -13.88
N PRO A 185 10.18 -12.42 -14.04
CA PRO A 185 10.39 -11.00 -14.30
C PRO A 185 11.12 -10.29 -13.15
N LEU A 186 10.84 -10.67 -11.89
CA LEU A 186 11.47 -10.08 -10.72
C LEU A 186 12.93 -10.56 -10.56
N VAL A 187 13.20 -11.84 -10.85
CA VAL A 187 14.57 -12.41 -10.90
C VAL A 187 15.40 -11.68 -11.95
N ARG A 188 14.86 -11.52 -13.17
CA ARG A 188 15.53 -10.76 -14.23
C ARG A 188 15.78 -9.31 -13.83
N LEU A 189 14.81 -8.66 -13.15
CA LEU A 189 15.00 -7.31 -12.66
C LEU A 189 16.21 -7.20 -11.73
N VAL A 190 16.39 -8.15 -10.79
CA VAL A 190 17.56 -8.16 -9.90
C VAL A 190 18.87 -8.19 -10.70
N HIS A 191 18.97 -9.08 -11.69
CA HIS A 191 20.16 -9.16 -12.55
C HIS A 191 20.36 -7.91 -13.41
N ASP A 192 19.28 -7.31 -13.92
CA ASP A 192 19.33 -6.12 -14.78
C ASP A 192 19.69 -4.85 -14.01
N LEU A 193 19.23 -4.72 -12.76
CA LEU A 193 19.66 -3.65 -11.86
C LEU A 193 21.16 -3.75 -11.55
N ILE A 194 21.66 -4.94 -11.23
CA ILE A 194 23.08 -5.17 -10.94
C ILE A 194 23.94 -4.92 -12.18
N ALA A 195 23.45 -5.30 -13.35
CA ALA A 195 24.16 -5.10 -14.61
C ALA A 195 24.07 -3.67 -15.18
N GLY A 196 23.32 -2.75 -14.51
CA GLY A 196 23.18 -1.36 -14.96
C GLY A 196 22.32 -1.19 -16.22
N ARG A 197 21.42 -2.13 -16.50
CA ARG A 197 20.47 -2.05 -17.63
C ARG A 197 19.19 -1.29 -17.33
N ILE A 198 18.99 -0.92 -16.06
CA ILE A 198 17.85 -0.16 -15.56
C ILE A 198 18.35 1.21 -15.09
N ASP A 199 17.76 2.29 -15.60
CA ASP A 199 18.11 3.65 -15.19
C ASP A 199 17.41 4.05 -13.90
N VAL A 200 16.12 3.70 -13.76
CA VAL A 200 15.28 4.06 -12.63
C VAL A 200 14.48 2.85 -12.16
N VAL A 201 14.38 2.65 -10.85
CA VAL A 201 13.40 1.72 -10.27
C VAL A 201 12.36 2.49 -9.45
N ALA A 202 11.08 2.21 -9.73
CA ALA A 202 9.95 2.86 -9.09
C ALA A 202 9.20 1.92 -8.14
N PHE A 203 9.16 2.28 -6.85
CA PHE A 203 8.41 1.55 -5.83
C PHE A 203 7.20 2.37 -5.38
N THR A 204 6.02 1.78 -5.41
CA THR A 204 4.77 2.39 -4.97
C THR A 204 4.33 1.92 -3.58
N SER A 205 5.02 0.92 -3.01
CA SER A 205 4.75 0.37 -1.68
C SER A 205 5.95 -0.40 -1.12
N SER A 206 6.04 -0.52 0.22
CA SER A 206 7.11 -1.25 0.92
C SER A 206 7.18 -2.75 0.61
N PRO A 207 6.07 -3.51 0.42
CA PRO A 207 6.18 -4.92 0.07
C PRO A 207 6.94 -5.19 -1.22
N GLN A 208 6.90 -4.27 -2.18
CA GLN A 208 7.66 -4.40 -3.43
C GLN A 208 9.16 -4.41 -3.17
N ILE A 209 9.62 -3.58 -2.24
CA ILE A 209 11.02 -3.49 -1.80
C ILE A 209 11.41 -4.78 -1.07
N LYS A 210 10.63 -5.17 -0.06
CA LYS A 210 10.88 -6.39 0.72
C LYS A 210 10.98 -7.63 -0.16
N HIS A 211 10.10 -7.76 -1.15
CA HIS A 211 10.09 -8.90 -2.06
C HIS A 211 11.28 -8.87 -3.05
N LEU A 212 11.67 -7.70 -3.56
CA LEU A 212 12.85 -7.57 -4.39
C LEU A 212 14.10 -8.03 -3.63
N PHE A 213 14.28 -7.59 -2.40
CA PHE A 213 15.41 -7.99 -1.56
C PHE A 213 15.34 -9.46 -1.14
N ALA A 214 14.16 -10.00 -0.83
CA ALA A 214 14.00 -11.42 -0.54
C ALA A 214 14.37 -12.31 -1.74
N VAL A 215 14.07 -11.88 -2.98
CA VAL A 215 14.52 -12.57 -4.19
C VAL A 215 16.03 -12.46 -4.33
N ALA A 216 16.61 -11.28 -4.17
CA ALA A 216 18.05 -11.08 -4.26
C ALA A 216 18.82 -11.91 -3.21
N GLU A 217 18.31 -12.02 -1.99
CA GLU A 217 18.90 -12.84 -0.93
C GLU A 217 18.90 -14.33 -1.29
N ARG A 218 17.79 -14.87 -1.80
CA ARG A 218 17.72 -16.26 -2.27
C ARG A 218 18.70 -16.55 -3.42
N LEU A 219 19.03 -15.54 -4.22
CA LEU A 219 20.00 -15.64 -5.31
C LEU A 219 21.45 -15.43 -4.86
N GLY A 220 21.69 -15.06 -3.59
CA GLY A 220 23.02 -14.67 -3.10
C GLY A 220 23.50 -13.32 -3.66
N LEU A 221 22.56 -12.46 -4.11
CA LEU A 221 22.84 -11.19 -4.79
C LEU A 221 22.45 -9.95 -3.97
N HIS A 222 22.22 -10.10 -2.64
CA HIS A 222 21.82 -9.00 -1.77
C HIS A 222 22.79 -7.81 -1.85
N GLU A 223 24.06 -8.02 -1.52
CA GLU A 223 25.08 -6.96 -1.54
C GLU A 223 25.29 -6.33 -2.92
N PRO A 224 25.42 -7.11 -4.03
CA PRO A 224 25.45 -6.54 -5.36
C PRO A 224 24.25 -5.67 -5.72
N LEU A 225 23.04 -6.05 -5.27
CA LEU A 225 21.82 -5.25 -5.47
C LEU A 225 21.87 -3.95 -4.66
N VAL A 226 22.29 -3.99 -3.37
CA VAL A 226 22.45 -2.79 -2.54
C VAL A 226 23.40 -1.81 -3.21
N VAL A 227 24.57 -2.27 -3.66
CA VAL A 227 25.54 -1.42 -4.39
C VAL A 227 24.93 -0.82 -5.65
N ALA A 228 24.19 -1.61 -6.42
CA ALA A 228 23.55 -1.11 -7.63
C ALA A 228 22.51 -0.01 -7.35
N LEU A 229 21.64 -0.22 -6.37
CA LEU A 229 20.59 0.73 -6.01
C LEU A 229 21.12 1.98 -5.32
N ARG A 230 22.22 1.90 -4.59
CA ARG A 230 22.84 3.03 -3.93
C ARG A 230 23.64 3.91 -4.88
N ASP A 231 24.42 3.31 -5.78
CA ASP A 231 25.49 4.00 -6.48
C ASP A 231 25.21 4.23 -7.99
N ARG A 232 24.26 3.49 -8.61
CA ARG A 232 24.10 3.47 -10.07
C ARG A 232 22.66 3.65 -10.56
N VAL A 233 21.68 3.17 -9.83
CA VAL A 233 20.29 3.19 -10.25
C VAL A 233 19.56 4.30 -9.50
N THR A 234 18.82 5.14 -10.20
CA THR A 234 17.95 6.12 -9.54
C THR A 234 16.77 5.41 -8.88
N VAL A 235 16.63 5.55 -7.57
CA VAL A 235 15.54 4.95 -6.80
C VAL A 235 14.46 6.00 -6.55
N ALA A 236 13.23 5.69 -6.97
CA ALA A 236 12.05 6.53 -6.80
C ALA A 236 11.00 5.80 -5.96
N VAL A 237 10.41 6.46 -4.96
CA VAL A 237 9.44 5.86 -4.03
C VAL A 237 8.20 6.73 -3.85
N ILE A 238 7.09 6.10 -3.48
CA ILE A 238 5.91 6.80 -2.96
C ILE A 238 5.84 6.66 -1.46
N GLY A 239 6.11 7.75 -0.77
CA GLY A 239 5.82 7.97 0.65
C GLY A 239 6.80 7.36 1.65
N PRO A 240 6.64 7.75 2.93
CA PRO A 240 7.62 7.50 3.98
C PRO A 240 7.80 6.02 4.33
N VAL A 241 6.76 5.19 4.13
CA VAL A 241 6.83 3.75 4.45
C VAL A 241 7.76 3.02 3.47
N ALA A 242 7.67 3.34 2.17
CA ALA A 242 8.59 2.79 1.17
C ALA A 242 10.03 3.30 1.39
N ARG A 243 10.19 4.59 1.73
CA ARG A 243 11.50 5.14 2.10
C ARG A 243 12.12 4.42 3.30
N ALA A 244 11.32 4.17 4.36
CA ALA A 244 11.79 3.45 5.54
C ALA A 244 12.25 2.02 5.21
N ALA A 245 11.53 1.31 4.34
CA ALA A 245 11.92 -0.02 3.90
C ALA A 245 13.27 -0.05 3.13
N LEU A 246 13.57 0.99 2.35
CA LEU A 246 14.90 1.12 1.71
C LEU A 246 15.99 1.46 2.73
N ALA A 247 15.68 2.26 3.74
CA ALA A 247 16.63 2.63 4.78
C ALA A 247 17.11 1.42 5.60
N GLU A 248 16.30 0.36 5.73
CA GLU A 248 16.70 -0.91 6.34
C GLU A 248 17.89 -1.57 5.60
N HIS A 249 18.06 -1.25 4.31
CA HIS A 249 19.18 -1.70 3.46
C HIS A 249 20.25 -0.61 3.23
N GLY A 250 20.19 0.50 3.97
CA GLY A 250 21.14 1.62 3.82
C GLY A 250 20.99 2.42 2.52
N ILE A 251 19.81 2.37 1.90
CA ILE A 251 19.52 3.07 0.63
C ILE A 251 18.62 4.28 0.92
N VAL A 252 19.03 5.43 0.40
CA VAL A 252 18.24 6.66 0.42
C VAL A 252 17.64 6.88 -0.97
N PRO A 253 16.31 6.89 -1.13
CA PRO A 253 15.71 7.15 -2.43
C PRO A 253 16.05 8.58 -2.89
N ARG A 254 16.39 8.74 -4.15
CA ARG A 254 16.67 10.05 -4.75
C ARG A 254 15.38 10.82 -5.00
N ILE A 255 14.29 10.12 -5.32
CA ILE A 255 13.02 10.74 -5.73
C ILE A 255 11.90 10.27 -4.81
N GLU A 256 11.24 11.23 -4.16
CA GLU A 256 10.01 11.05 -3.39
C GLU A 256 9.08 12.24 -3.65
N PRO A 257 7.99 12.08 -4.43
CA PRO A 257 7.09 13.18 -4.73
C PRO A 257 6.27 13.60 -3.50
N GLY A 258 5.97 14.90 -3.38
CA GLY A 258 5.14 15.42 -2.29
C GLY A 258 3.69 14.92 -2.30
N LYS A 259 3.20 14.38 -3.44
CA LYS A 259 1.89 13.73 -3.56
C LYS A 259 2.07 12.23 -3.78
N GLY A 260 1.45 11.41 -2.96
CA GLY A 260 1.52 9.95 -3.00
C GLY A 260 0.74 9.29 -4.15
N THR A 261 0.93 9.75 -5.39
CA THR A 261 0.27 9.22 -6.59
C THR A 261 1.28 8.74 -7.63
N MET A 262 0.90 7.75 -8.43
CA MET A 262 1.76 7.23 -9.52
C MET A 262 2.07 8.32 -10.56
N GLY A 263 1.09 9.16 -10.89
CA GLY A 263 1.33 10.30 -11.80
C GLY A 263 2.38 11.25 -11.25
N ALA A 264 2.28 11.64 -9.97
CA ALA A 264 3.28 12.50 -9.33
C ALA A 264 4.67 11.83 -9.30
N LEU A 265 4.75 10.50 -9.10
CA LEU A 265 6.01 9.78 -9.13
C LEU A 265 6.68 9.87 -10.51
N VAL A 266 5.93 9.56 -11.58
CA VAL A 266 6.49 9.59 -12.96
C VAL A 266 6.90 11.01 -13.37
N HIS A 267 6.13 12.02 -13.00
CA HIS A 267 6.52 13.42 -13.24
C HIS A 267 7.78 13.81 -12.46
N ALA A 268 7.87 13.43 -11.18
CA ALA A 268 9.07 13.70 -10.38
C ALA A 268 10.34 13.02 -10.95
N ILE A 269 10.19 11.81 -11.51
CA ILE A 269 11.28 11.12 -12.23
C ILE A 269 11.69 11.91 -13.46
N ALA A 270 10.71 12.40 -14.26
CA ALA A 270 11.00 13.19 -15.44
C ALA A 270 11.69 14.53 -15.11
N ASP A 271 11.27 15.20 -14.04
CA ASP A 271 11.87 16.46 -13.57
C ASP A 271 13.31 16.29 -13.13
N ASP A 272 13.60 15.21 -12.36
CA ASP A 272 14.96 14.88 -11.91
C ASP A 272 15.91 14.64 -13.10
N LEU A 273 15.44 13.93 -14.13
CA LEU A 273 16.22 13.66 -15.34
C LEU A 273 16.45 14.91 -16.21
N VAL A 274 15.59 15.93 -16.13
CA VAL A 274 15.80 17.22 -16.79
C VAL A 274 16.83 18.05 -16.04
N GLY A 275 16.77 18.08 -14.70
CA GLY A 275 17.68 18.87 -13.86
C GLY A 275 19.11 18.32 -13.75
N ALA A 276 19.33 17.07 -14.16
CA ALA A 276 20.64 16.40 -14.14
C ALA A 276 21.45 16.57 -15.45
N SER A 277 21.02 17.47 -16.35
CA SER A 277 21.67 17.75 -17.66
C SER A 277 22.40 19.12 -17.64
#